data_52b6f54669465012e93069ff2e746798
#
_entry.id   52b6f54669465012e93069ff2e746798
#
_cell.length_a   1.000
_cell.length_b   1.000
_cell.length_c   1.000
_cell.angle_alpha   90.00
_cell.angle_beta   90.00
_cell.angle_gamma   90.00
#
_symmetry.space_group_name_H-M   'P 1'
#
loop_
_entity.id
_entity.type
_entity.pdbx_description
1 polymer ?
#
loop_
_entity_poly.entity_id
_entity_poly.type
_entity_poly.pdbx_seq_one_letter_code
_entity_poly.pdbx_strand_id
1 'polypeptide(L)'
;MEIKKHTFKFRTGDTDERGGCTFIGGSWVDKSTDDLFKNKKVVLFSLPGAFTPTCSGQQLPTYDSMFESFKDSNIDDVYCISVNDAFVMNAWARDLEIKNVKMIPDGCGTFTRNLGMLVNKPKQGFGLRSWRYSAVINDGKVEQMFIEPGFNQHSDDDDPYTVSSPEHMLKYLQQTDPRHDQPLQNIDIRPS
;
A
#
# COMPACT_ATOMS: atom_id res chain seq x y z
N MET A 1 3.50 7.77 -14.80
CA MET A 1 4.87 7.16 -14.79
C MET A 1 4.71 5.65 -14.89
N GLU A 2 5.45 4.99 -15.76
CA GLU A 2 5.41 3.54 -15.93
C GLU A 2 6.24 2.84 -14.84
N ILE A 3 5.68 1.78 -14.26
CA ILE A 3 6.37 1.00 -13.23
C ILE A 3 7.41 0.10 -13.89
N LYS A 4 8.65 0.17 -13.40
CA LYS A 4 9.73 -0.71 -13.89
C LYS A 4 9.48 -2.16 -13.47
N LYS A 5 9.82 -3.09 -14.36
CA LYS A 5 9.74 -4.52 -14.03
C LYS A 5 10.59 -4.85 -12.80
N HIS A 6 9.96 -5.56 -11.87
CA HIS A 6 10.57 -6.04 -10.64
C HIS A 6 9.90 -7.34 -10.20
N THR A 7 10.62 -8.19 -9.49
CA THR A 7 10.11 -9.43 -8.90
C THR A 7 10.30 -9.38 -7.40
N PHE A 8 9.20 -9.51 -6.68
CA PHE A 8 9.16 -9.56 -5.23
C PHE A 8 9.24 -11.01 -4.74
N LYS A 9 9.88 -11.23 -3.60
CA LYS A 9 9.96 -12.51 -2.92
C LYS A 9 8.94 -12.59 -1.80
N PHE A 10 7.83 -13.28 -2.05
CA PHE A 10 6.81 -13.56 -1.04
C PHE A 10 7.06 -14.89 -0.35
N ARG A 11 6.42 -15.06 0.80
CA ARG A 11 6.32 -16.38 1.47
C ARG A 11 4.86 -16.71 1.75
N THR A 12 4.53 -17.99 1.61
CA THR A 12 3.18 -18.53 1.87
C THR A 12 3.28 -19.78 2.72
N GLY A 13 2.24 -20.05 3.54
CA GLY A 13 2.15 -21.27 4.35
C GLY A 13 3.08 -21.31 5.55
N ASP A 14 3.57 -20.15 6.01
CA ASP A 14 4.31 -20.05 7.28
C ASP A 14 3.33 -20.28 8.42
N THR A 15 3.48 -21.39 9.15
CA THR A 15 2.72 -21.65 10.38
C THR A 15 3.58 -21.30 11.58
N ASP A 16 3.05 -20.42 12.43
CA ASP A 16 3.70 -20.10 13.71
C ASP A 16 3.14 -21.02 14.80
N GLU A 17 3.63 -22.25 14.86
CA GLU A 17 3.13 -23.19 15.86
C GLU A 17 3.86 -23.16 17.21
N ARG A 18 4.96 -22.41 17.36
CA ARG A 18 5.66 -22.32 18.66
C ARG A 18 6.53 -21.06 18.67
N GLY A 19 6.26 -20.13 19.54
CA GLY A 19 7.01 -18.91 19.83
C GLY A 19 8.55 -19.02 19.85
N GLY A 20 9.14 -19.28 18.72
CA GLY A 20 10.56 -19.39 18.47
C GLY A 20 10.86 -19.17 16.99
N CYS A 21 12.08 -18.77 16.68
CA CYS A 21 12.58 -18.44 15.35
C CYS A 21 12.58 -19.59 14.31
N THR A 22 11.74 -20.60 14.47
CA THR A 22 11.69 -21.75 13.56
C THR A 22 10.43 -21.66 12.72
N PHE A 23 10.55 -21.05 11.54
CA PHE A 23 9.51 -21.13 10.52
C PHE A 23 9.52 -22.56 9.96
N ILE A 24 8.64 -23.41 10.46
CA ILE A 24 8.46 -24.78 9.97
C ILE A 24 7.42 -24.71 8.85
N GLY A 25 7.84 -25.04 7.63
CA GLY A 25 6.99 -25.01 6.45
C GLY A 25 7.12 -23.70 5.66
N GLY A 26 6.15 -23.44 4.81
CA GLY A 26 6.12 -22.30 3.93
C GLY A 26 7.02 -22.41 2.70
N SER A 27 6.65 -21.69 1.66
CA SER A 27 7.36 -21.69 0.38
C SER A 27 7.61 -20.27 -0.11
N TRP A 28 8.72 -20.09 -0.79
CA TRP A 28 9.00 -18.86 -1.52
C TRP A 28 8.14 -18.81 -2.78
N VAL A 29 7.53 -17.66 -3.02
CA VAL A 29 6.73 -17.37 -4.21
C VAL A 29 7.20 -16.07 -4.82
N ASP A 30 7.56 -16.13 -6.10
CA ASP A 30 7.93 -14.96 -6.88
C ASP A 30 6.67 -14.34 -7.48
N LYS A 31 6.49 -13.02 -7.28
CA LYS A 31 5.47 -12.23 -7.97
C LYS A 31 6.10 -11.02 -8.63
N SER A 32 5.87 -10.88 -9.92
CA SER A 32 6.33 -9.73 -10.68
C SER A 32 5.40 -8.54 -10.51
N THR A 33 5.88 -7.35 -10.91
CA THR A 33 5.04 -6.15 -11.02
C THR A 33 3.87 -6.37 -11.99
N ASP A 34 4.04 -7.20 -13.03
CA ASP A 34 2.96 -7.56 -13.94
C ASP A 34 1.88 -8.40 -13.23
N ASP A 35 2.28 -9.36 -12.39
CA ASP A 35 1.32 -10.18 -11.61
C ASP A 35 0.48 -9.35 -10.63
N LEU A 36 1.04 -8.27 -10.12
CA LEU A 36 0.37 -7.41 -9.15
C LEU A 36 -0.47 -6.32 -9.79
N PHE A 37 -0.01 -5.73 -10.89
CA PHE A 37 -0.57 -4.47 -11.41
C PHE A 37 -1.14 -4.53 -12.82
N LYS A 38 -0.80 -5.55 -13.64
CA LYS A 38 -1.26 -5.63 -15.02
C LYS A 38 -2.76 -5.93 -15.09
N ASN A 39 -3.46 -5.21 -15.96
CA ASN A 39 -4.92 -5.29 -16.14
C ASN A 39 -5.71 -5.06 -14.85
N LYS A 40 -5.16 -4.29 -13.90
CA LYS A 40 -5.81 -3.93 -12.64
C LYS A 40 -5.67 -2.45 -12.36
N LYS A 41 -6.68 -1.89 -11.69
CA LYS A 41 -6.59 -0.57 -11.05
C LYS A 41 -6.48 -0.77 -9.55
N VAL A 42 -5.34 -0.40 -8.97
CA VAL A 42 -5.05 -0.69 -7.56
C VAL A 42 -4.61 0.56 -6.81
N VAL A 43 -4.81 0.55 -5.51
CA VAL A 43 -4.19 1.51 -4.60
C VAL A 43 -2.97 0.86 -3.97
N LEU A 44 -1.83 1.52 -4.10
CA LEU A 44 -0.59 1.17 -3.42
C LEU A 44 -0.26 2.25 -2.40
N PHE A 45 -0.09 1.90 -1.15
CA PHE A 45 0.47 2.81 -0.16
C PHE A 45 1.75 2.27 0.46
N SER A 46 2.64 3.18 0.81
CA SER A 46 3.94 2.86 1.40
C SER A 46 4.17 3.63 2.69
N LEU A 47 5.03 3.07 3.51
CA LEU A 47 5.32 3.57 4.85
C LEU A 47 6.74 3.22 5.28
N PRO A 48 7.30 3.92 6.30
CA PRO A 48 8.68 3.72 6.75
C PRO A 48 8.99 2.34 7.30
N GLY A 49 8.01 1.60 7.84
CA GLY A 49 8.30 0.24 8.28
C GLY A 49 7.19 -0.43 9.07
N ALA A 50 7.17 -1.76 8.99
CA ALA A 50 6.35 -2.61 9.83
C ALA A 50 6.68 -2.38 11.33
N PHE A 51 5.67 -2.54 12.19
CA PHE A 51 5.77 -2.37 13.65
C PHE A 51 6.16 -0.97 14.14
N THR A 52 6.18 0.05 13.25
CA THR A 52 6.39 1.44 13.68
C THR A 52 5.06 2.10 14.08
N PRO A 53 5.08 3.14 14.96
CA PRO A 53 3.84 3.61 15.61
C PRO A 53 2.75 4.06 14.63
N THR A 54 3.01 5.04 13.77
CA THR A 54 2.02 5.59 12.82
C THR A 54 1.55 4.53 11.81
N CYS A 55 2.48 3.68 11.35
CA CYS A 55 2.20 2.64 10.39
C CYS A 55 1.26 1.57 10.95
N SER A 56 1.48 1.16 12.22
CA SER A 56 0.71 0.12 12.90
C SER A 56 -0.55 0.64 13.56
N GLY A 57 -0.50 1.85 14.15
CA GLY A 57 -1.61 2.40 14.91
C GLY A 57 -2.66 3.11 14.05
N GLN A 58 -2.32 3.53 12.85
CA GLN A 58 -3.21 4.33 12.01
C GLN A 58 -3.26 3.85 10.56
N GLN A 59 -2.16 3.94 9.80
CA GLN A 59 -2.22 3.83 8.34
C GLN A 59 -2.72 2.47 7.86
N LEU A 60 -2.07 1.37 8.21
CA LEU A 60 -2.44 0.05 7.72
C LEU A 60 -3.83 -0.40 8.18
N PRO A 61 -4.20 -0.28 9.48
CA PRO A 61 -5.53 -0.67 9.93
C PRO A 61 -6.66 0.15 9.28
N THR A 62 -6.43 1.46 9.04
CA THR A 62 -7.45 2.31 8.41
C THR A 62 -7.65 1.93 6.94
N TYR A 63 -6.57 1.67 6.18
CA TYR A 63 -6.70 1.14 4.81
C TYR A 63 -7.45 -0.19 4.78
N ASP A 64 -7.18 -1.09 5.72
CA ASP A 64 -7.84 -2.40 5.80
C ASP A 64 -9.34 -2.26 6.11
N SER A 65 -9.69 -1.41 7.06
CA SER A 65 -11.09 -1.16 7.44
C SER A 65 -11.92 -0.48 6.34
N MET A 66 -11.27 0.32 5.47
CA MET A 66 -11.92 1.04 4.39
C MET A 66 -11.86 0.29 3.04
N PHE A 67 -11.44 -0.96 3.02
CA PHE A 67 -11.23 -1.75 1.81
C PHE A 67 -12.45 -1.80 0.90
N GLU A 68 -13.64 -2.02 1.45
CA GLU A 68 -14.88 -2.08 0.67
C GLU A 68 -15.18 -0.74 -0.03
N SER A 69 -14.87 0.39 0.61
CA SER A 69 -15.03 1.72 -0.04
C SER A 69 -14.09 1.88 -1.25
N PHE A 70 -12.93 1.27 -1.23
CA PHE A 70 -12.05 1.21 -2.40
C PHE A 70 -12.63 0.31 -3.49
N LYS A 71 -13.24 -0.83 -3.15
CA LYS A 71 -13.94 -1.69 -4.12
C LYS A 71 -15.09 -0.95 -4.79
N ASP A 72 -15.88 -0.20 -4.04
CA ASP A 72 -16.98 0.63 -4.55
C ASP A 72 -16.48 1.75 -5.50
N SER A 73 -15.22 2.15 -5.34
CA SER A 73 -14.53 3.12 -6.19
C SER A 73 -13.77 2.49 -7.37
N ASN A 74 -14.13 1.27 -7.79
CA ASN A 74 -13.51 0.50 -8.88
C ASN A 74 -12.02 0.22 -8.68
N ILE A 75 -11.58 0.01 -7.46
CA ILE A 75 -10.23 -0.46 -7.14
C ILE A 75 -10.25 -1.98 -7.00
N ASP A 76 -9.40 -2.68 -7.75
CA ASP A 76 -9.31 -4.14 -7.72
C ASP A 76 -8.65 -4.68 -6.46
N ASP A 77 -7.59 -4.01 -6.00
CA ASP A 77 -6.81 -4.41 -4.84
C ASP A 77 -6.20 -3.20 -4.12
N VAL A 78 -5.97 -3.35 -2.81
CA VAL A 78 -5.21 -2.40 -2.00
C VAL A 78 -3.94 -3.08 -1.50
N TYR A 79 -2.79 -2.50 -1.77
CA TYR A 79 -1.48 -3.02 -1.40
C TYR A 79 -0.75 -2.12 -0.43
N CYS A 80 -0.16 -2.73 0.60
CA CYS A 80 0.81 -2.08 1.48
C CYS A 80 2.22 -2.55 1.13
N ILE A 81 3.13 -1.64 0.80
CA ILE A 81 4.53 -1.94 0.53
C ILE A 81 5.44 -1.32 1.58
N SER A 82 6.44 -2.04 2.00
CA SER A 82 7.47 -1.56 2.92
C SER A 82 8.83 -2.17 2.61
N VAL A 83 9.91 -1.46 2.96
CA VAL A 83 11.29 -1.99 2.91
C VAL A 83 11.50 -2.91 4.12
N ASN A 84 10.75 -4.01 4.11
CA ASN A 84 10.79 -5.12 5.03
C ASN A 84 10.65 -6.42 4.23
N ASP A 85 11.23 -7.50 4.73
CA ASP A 85 11.15 -8.81 4.09
C ASP A 85 9.79 -9.49 4.31
N ALA A 86 9.59 -10.62 3.64
CA ALA A 86 8.32 -11.34 3.67
C ALA A 86 7.96 -11.89 5.06
N PHE A 87 8.94 -12.28 5.87
CA PHE A 87 8.69 -12.76 7.23
C PHE A 87 8.12 -11.64 8.11
N VAL A 88 8.76 -10.48 8.06
CA VAL A 88 8.31 -9.29 8.82
C VAL A 88 6.93 -8.85 8.36
N MET A 89 6.69 -8.76 7.03
CA MET A 89 5.40 -8.32 6.49
C MET A 89 4.27 -9.30 6.86
N ASN A 90 4.52 -10.62 6.80
CA ASN A 90 3.55 -11.62 7.19
C ASN A 90 3.25 -11.60 8.71
N ALA A 91 4.29 -11.47 9.53
CA ALA A 91 4.15 -11.37 10.98
C ALA A 91 3.34 -10.13 11.38
N TRP A 92 3.66 -8.98 10.76
CA TRP A 92 2.98 -7.72 11.03
C TRP A 92 1.50 -7.75 10.60
N ALA A 93 1.18 -8.32 9.45
CA ALA A 93 -0.21 -8.48 9.01
C ALA A 93 -1.01 -9.37 9.97
N ARG A 94 -0.41 -10.44 10.51
CA ARG A 94 -1.05 -11.29 11.51
C ARG A 94 -1.26 -10.58 12.84
N ASP A 95 -0.25 -9.87 13.31
CA ASP A 95 -0.28 -9.12 14.58
C ASP A 95 -1.41 -8.08 14.59
N LEU A 96 -1.63 -7.41 13.46
CA LEU A 96 -2.69 -6.42 13.28
C LEU A 96 -4.01 -7.01 12.74
N GLU A 97 -4.11 -8.32 12.61
CA GLU A 97 -5.30 -9.02 12.08
C GLU A 97 -5.80 -8.47 10.73
N ILE A 98 -4.87 -8.06 9.84
CA ILE A 98 -5.17 -7.53 8.51
C ILE A 98 -5.85 -8.59 7.66
N LYS A 99 -6.99 -8.24 7.06
CA LYS A 99 -7.86 -9.17 6.32
C LYS A 99 -7.88 -8.93 4.81
N ASN A 100 -7.83 -7.68 4.40
CA ASN A 100 -8.12 -7.25 3.03
C ASN A 100 -6.91 -6.70 2.31
N VAL A 101 -6.12 -5.86 3.00
CA VAL A 101 -4.90 -5.27 2.43
C VAL A 101 -3.85 -6.34 2.19
N LYS A 102 -3.30 -6.35 0.99
CA LYS A 102 -2.25 -7.30 0.58
C LYS A 102 -0.87 -6.70 0.81
N MET A 103 -0.01 -7.44 1.48
CA MET A 103 1.33 -6.99 1.86
C MET A 103 2.33 -7.27 0.74
N ILE A 104 3.13 -6.28 0.35
CA ILE A 104 4.23 -6.43 -0.61
C ILE A 104 5.57 -6.25 0.12
N PRO A 105 6.38 -7.30 0.22
CA PRO A 105 7.71 -7.21 0.81
C PRO A 105 8.73 -6.67 -0.20
N ASP A 106 9.31 -5.49 0.06
CA ASP A 106 10.42 -4.93 -0.71
C ASP A 106 11.70 -4.92 0.15
N GLY A 107 12.09 -6.08 0.69
CA GLY A 107 13.18 -6.20 1.65
C GLY A 107 14.52 -5.62 1.17
N CYS A 108 14.79 -5.65 -0.12
CA CYS A 108 15.98 -5.05 -0.72
C CYS A 108 15.82 -3.54 -1.05
N GLY A 109 14.60 -2.98 -0.92
CA GLY A 109 14.30 -1.61 -1.26
C GLY A 109 14.44 -1.28 -2.76
N THR A 110 14.47 -2.29 -3.61
CA THR A 110 14.72 -2.11 -5.04
C THR A 110 13.55 -1.45 -5.75
N PHE A 111 12.35 -1.89 -5.48
CA PHE A 111 11.14 -1.27 -6.04
C PHE A 111 10.99 0.17 -5.53
N THR A 112 11.14 0.37 -4.24
CA THR A 112 11.09 1.69 -3.59
C THR A 112 12.12 2.65 -4.18
N ARG A 113 13.35 2.17 -4.43
CA ARG A 113 14.41 2.96 -5.11
C ARG A 113 14.02 3.30 -6.54
N ASN A 114 13.50 2.34 -7.30
CA ASN A 114 13.09 2.54 -8.69
C ASN A 114 11.95 3.56 -8.82
N LEU A 115 11.10 3.63 -7.81
CA LEU A 115 10.01 4.61 -7.73
C LEU A 115 10.50 6.00 -7.25
N GLY A 116 11.76 6.10 -6.82
CA GLY A 116 12.35 7.33 -6.30
C GLY A 116 11.99 7.66 -4.86
N MET A 117 11.44 6.68 -4.11
CA MET A 117 10.90 6.90 -2.75
C MET A 117 11.80 6.35 -1.63
N LEU A 118 13.01 5.90 -1.95
CA LEU A 118 13.94 5.39 -0.94
C LEU A 118 14.59 6.55 -0.18
N VAL A 119 14.53 6.48 1.14
CA VAL A 119 15.12 7.44 2.08
C VAL A 119 15.99 6.74 3.10
N ASN A 120 16.93 7.49 3.69
CA ASN A 120 17.72 7.00 4.82
C ASN A 120 17.22 7.65 6.11
N LYS A 121 16.94 6.84 7.14
CA LYS A 121 16.44 7.28 8.45
C LYS A 121 17.41 6.89 9.59
N PRO A 122 18.60 7.49 9.64
CA PRO A 122 19.63 7.11 10.61
C PRO A 122 19.30 7.52 12.05
N LYS A 123 18.57 8.62 12.25
CA LYS A 123 18.21 9.10 13.61
C LYS A 123 17.33 8.10 14.36
N GLN A 124 16.43 7.44 13.64
CA GLN A 124 15.56 6.41 14.21
C GLN A 124 16.22 5.02 14.22
N GLY A 125 17.44 4.90 13.68
CA GLY A 125 18.11 3.62 13.52
C GLY A 125 17.45 2.70 12.47
N PHE A 126 16.60 3.24 11.60
CA PHE A 126 15.87 2.43 10.63
C PHE A 126 16.70 2.07 9.40
N GLY A 127 17.71 2.86 9.07
CA GLY A 127 18.47 2.72 7.83
C GLY A 127 17.64 3.09 6.60
N LEU A 128 17.79 2.35 5.51
CA LEU A 128 17.06 2.60 4.26
C LEU A 128 15.62 2.14 4.38
N ARG A 129 14.68 3.05 4.09
CA ARG A 129 13.23 2.84 4.18
C ARG A 129 12.51 3.53 3.01
N SER A 130 11.23 3.25 2.87
CA SER A 130 10.38 4.02 1.99
C SER A 130 9.94 5.32 2.65
N TRP A 131 9.89 6.39 1.86
CA TRP A 131 9.07 7.55 2.24
C TRP A 131 7.60 7.16 2.23
N ARG A 132 6.78 7.89 2.99
CA ARG A 132 5.33 7.64 3.05
C ARG A 132 4.64 8.28 1.85
N TYR A 133 3.84 7.49 1.15
CA TYR A 133 3.02 7.93 0.03
C TYR A 133 1.83 6.99 -0.17
N SER A 134 0.86 7.43 -0.98
CA SER A 134 -0.14 6.56 -1.59
C SER A 134 -0.22 6.85 -3.10
N ALA A 135 -0.60 5.86 -3.88
CA ALA A 135 -0.66 5.98 -5.33
C ALA A 135 -1.81 5.16 -5.92
N VAL A 136 -2.40 5.66 -7.01
CA VAL A 136 -3.27 4.89 -7.89
C VAL A 136 -2.41 4.36 -9.03
N ILE A 137 -2.43 3.06 -9.21
CA ILE A 137 -1.75 2.36 -10.31
C ILE A 137 -2.82 1.70 -11.17
N ASN A 138 -2.81 2.01 -12.47
CA ASN A 138 -3.72 1.42 -13.44
C ASN A 138 -2.91 0.76 -14.55
N ASP A 139 -3.10 -0.56 -14.70
CA ASP A 139 -2.40 -1.37 -15.70
C ASP A 139 -0.87 -1.12 -15.73
N GLY A 140 -0.24 -1.13 -14.55
CA GLY A 140 1.21 -0.92 -14.40
C GLY A 140 1.68 0.53 -14.55
N LYS A 141 0.78 1.50 -14.65
CA LYS A 141 1.10 2.94 -14.72
C LYS A 141 0.61 3.67 -13.48
N VAL A 142 1.48 4.46 -12.86
CA VAL A 142 1.08 5.39 -11.80
C VAL A 142 0.27 6.53 -12.42
N GLU A 143 -1.02 6.57 -12.12
CA GLU A 143 -1.94 7.65 -12.53
C GLU A 143 -1.80 8.87 -11.62
N GLN A 144 -1.81 8.63 -10.33
CA GLN A 144 -1.71 9.66 -9.30
C GLN A 144 -0.85 9.19 -8.14
N MET A 145 -0.12 10.10 -7.52
CA MET A 145 0.69 9.81 -6.34
C MET A 145 0.62 10.98 -5.35
N PHE A 146 0.30 10.66 -4.10
CA PHE A 146 0.27 11.60 -2.98
C PHE A 146 1.45 11.31 -2.07
N ILE A 147 2.45 12.15 -2.14
CA ILE A 147 3.70 12.02 -1.38
C ILE A 147 3.60 12.95 -0.17
N GLU A 148 3.85 12.41 1.03
CA GLU A 148 3.86 13.24 2.24
C GLU A 148 4.91 14.36 2.14
N PRO A 149 4.61 15.55 2.69
CA PRO A 149 5.54 16.69 2.62
C PRO A 149 6.85 16.38 3.34
N GLY A 150 7.89 17.14 3.02
CA GLY A 150 9.21 16.99 3.63
C GLY A 150 10.09 15.93 3.00
N PHE A 151 9.65 15.28 1.92
CA PHE A 151 10.44 14.28 1.20
C PHE A 151 11.79 14.87 0.76
N ASN A 152 12.86 14.23 1.20
CA ASN A 152 14.23 14.44 0.73
C ASN A 152 15.04 13.15 1.00
N GLN A 153 16.23 13.02 0.40
CA GLN A 153 17.04 11.81 0.55
C GLN A 153 17.55 11.58 1.99
N HIS A 154 17.48 12.59 2.85
CA HIS A 154 17.90 12.58 4.24
C HIS A 154 16.75 12.93 5.18
N SER A 155 15.51 12.57 4.81
CA SER A 155 14.30 12.81 5.63
C SER A 155 14.32 11.95 6.88
N ASP A 156 14.98 12.43 7.88
CA ASP A 156 15.23 11.72 9.12
C ASP A 156 14.39 12.20 10.31
N ASP A 157 13.63 13.29 10.15
CA ASP A 157 13.03 13.97 11.30
C ASP A 157 11.53 13.73 11.47
N ASP A 158 10.75 13.75 10.41
CA ASP A 158 9.32 13.72 10.51
C ASP A 158 8.72 12.43 9.95
N ASP A 159 7.60 12.03 10.51
CA ASP A 159 6.78 10.93 10.02
C ASP A 159 5.37 11.47 9.67
N PRO A 160 5.25 12.38 8.66
CA PRO A 160 3.98 12.99 8.31
C PRO A 160 2.98 11.97 7.79
N TYR A 161 1.71 12.17 8.16
CA TYR A 161 0.60 11.33 7.73
C TYR A 161 -0.64 12.20 7.51
N THR A 162 -0.82 12.68 6.30
CA THR A 162 -1.90 13.60 5.90
C THR A 162 -2.44 13.26 4.51
N VAL A 163 -1.64 13.47 3.47
CA VAL A 163 -2.08 13.32 2.07
C VAL A 163 -2.07 11.87 1.57
N SER A 164 -1.40 10.97 2.26
CA SER A 164 -1.36 9.54 1.93
C SER A 164 -2.39 8.70 2.69
N SER A 165 -3.31 9.35 3.40
CA SER A 165 -4.36 8.66 4.15
C SER A 165 -5.41 8.03 3.20
N PRO A 166 -6.12 6.97 3.63
CA PRO A 166 -7.15 6.35 2.82
C PRO A 166 -8.32 7.29 2.53
N GLU A 167 -8.66 8.18 3.45
CA GLU A 167 -9.71 9.18 3.25
C GLU A 167 -9.35 10.16 2.13
N HIS A 168 -8.09 10.63 2.11
CA HIS A 168 -7.61 11.51 1.05
C HIS A 168 -7.64 10.80 -0.32
N MET A 169 -7.20 9.56 -0.35
CA MET A 169 -7.22 8.73 -1.56
C MET A 169 -8.64 8.47 -2.05
N LEU A 170 -9.58 8.11 -1.17
CA LEU A 170 -10.99 7.89 -1.53
C LEU A 170 -11.64 9.17 -2.05
N LYS A 171 -11.37 10.31 -1.43
CA LYS A 171 -11.87 11.61 -1.92
C LYS A 171 -11.41 11.87 -3.36
N TYR A 172 -10.14 11.61 -3.67
CA TYR A 172 -9.62 11.74 -5.03
C TYR A 172 -10.33 10.79 -6.00
N LEU A 173 -10.47 9.50 -5.64
CA LEU A 173 -11.11 8.51 -6.48
C LEU A 173 -12.58 8.86 -6.79
N GLN A 174 -13.31 9.34 -5.80
CA GLN A 174 -14.70 9.79 -5.96
C GLN A 174 -14.81 11.02 -6.89
N GLN A 175 -13.90 11.97 -6.77
CA GLN A 175 -13.87 13.15 -7.62
C GLN A 175 -13.50 12.86 -9.08
N THR A 176 -12.77 11.80 -9.33
CA THR A 176 -12.32 11.40 -10.68
C THR A 176 -13.15 10.28 -11.29
N ASP A 177 -14.14 9.77 -10.58
CA ASP A 177 -15.02 8.72 -11.08
C ASP A 177 -16.05 9.32 -12.08
N PRO A 178 -16.01 8.90 -13.35
CA PRO A 178 -16.93 9.42 -14.36
C PRO A 178 -18.41 9.11 -14.07
N ARG A 179 -18.72 8.21 -13.15
CA ARG A 179 -20.09 7.93 -12.70
C ARG A 179 -20.71 9.07 -11.91
N HIS A 180 -19.89 9.93 -11.28
CA HIS A 180 -20.37 11.10 -10.54
C HIS A 180 -20.75 12.28 -11.45
N ASP A 181 -20.30 12.28 -12.72
CA ASP A 181 -20.65 13.30 -13.71
C ASP A 181 -22.00 13.03 -14.44
N GLN A 182 -22.73 11.97 -14.09
CA GLN A 182 -24.07 11.77 -14.64
C GLN A 182 -25.06 12.70 -13.94
N PRO A 183 -25.73 13.62 -14.68
CA PRO A 183 -26.81 14.41 -14.11
C PRO A 183 -27.88 13.47 -13.57
N LEU A 184 -28.36 13.76 -12.36
CA LEU A 184 -29.46 13.05 -11.72
C LEU A 184 -30.58 12.88 -12.78
N GLN A 185 -30.82 11.64 -13.20
CA GLN A 185 -31.90 11.35 -14.10
C GLN A 185 -33.18 11.81 -13.40
N ASN A 186 -33.86 12.77 -14.00
CA ASN A 186 -35.14 13.30 -13.53
C ASN A 186 -36.05 12.11 -13.25
N ILE A 187 -36.35 11.86 -12.00
CA ILE A 187 -37.46 10.97 -11.61
C ILE A 187 -38.71 11.70 -12.02
N ASP A 188 -39.29 11.30 -13.14
CA ASP A 188 -40.56 11.78 -13.64
C ASP A 188 -41.67 11.37 -12.64
N ILE A 189 -41.93 12.23 -11.68
CA ILE A 189 -43.05 12.07 -10.73
C ILE A 189 -44.31 12.53 -11.48
N ARG A 190 -44.93 11.61 -12.22
CA ARG A 190 -46.29 11.86 -12.73
C ARG A 190 -47.25 11.62 -11.58
N PRO A 191 -48.08 12.63 -11.22
CA PRO A 191 -49.17 12.41 -10.29
C PRO A 191 -50.26 11.57 -10.97
N SER A 192 -50.70 10.53 -10.26
CA SER A 192 -51.87 9.72 -10.59
C SER A 192 -53.20 10.46 -10.35
#